data_cfe98e12f861c5a35f94ce59ea37ebe2
#
_entry.id   cfe98e12f861c5a35f94ce59ea37ebe2
#
_cell.length_a   1.000
_cell.length_b   1.000
_cell.length_c   1.000
_cell.angle_alpha   90.00
_cell.angle_beta   90.00
_cell.angle_gamma   90.00
#
_symmetry.space_group_name_H-M   'P 1'
#
loop_
_entity.id
_entity.type
_entity.pdbx_description
1 polymer ?
#
loop_
_entity_poly.entity_id
_entity_poly.type
_entity_poly.pdbx_seq_one_letter_code
_entity_poly.pdbx_strand_id
1 'polypeptide(L)'
;NIPAAIWILLACTVLSFVMIPLLYRALRRWVIKPVAKLNDAMDRVSAGEVDYRIPEQTTGSEFEKMNQHFNRTLDEVQNLKNSYYEEQIKEQKIRMQFLSQQIQPHFILNTLNILYSYEKDEYPLIKKMILNLSKYFRYIVNANANEVPLKAEMEHIRTYFKIQQTRFPDTFFAFVEYDKEIGNCMVPPLLIQNFAENSIKHSISIGNHIDIFVIAQKLGEDKILVRMLDTGKGI
;
A
#
# COMPACT_ATOMS: atom_id res chain seq x y z
N ASN A 1 81.53 -11.15 -46.85
CA ASN A 1 80.17 -11.61 -47.10
C ASN A 1 79.46 -11.75 -45.72
N ILE A 2 78.50 -10.88 -45.51
CA ILE A 2 77.66 -10.96 -44.27
C ILE A 2 76.87 -12.26 -44.36
N PRO A 3 76.90 -13.11 -43.30
CA PRO A 3 76.19 -14.40 -43.34
C PRO A 3 74.68 -14.16 -43.51
N ALA A 4 73.99 -14.99 -44.28
CA ALA A 4 72.55 -14.88 -44.56
C ALA A 4 71.71 -14.81 -43.26
N ALA A 5 72.19 -15.39 -42.16
CA ALA A 5 71.56 -15.33 -40.85
C ALA A 5 71.39 -13.87 -40.30
N ILE A 6 72.36 -12.98 -40.59
CA ILE A 6 72.29 -11.57 -40.12
C ILE A 6 71.21 -10.82 -40.92
N TRP A 7 71.03 -11.07 -42.18
CA TRP A 7 70.00 -10.49 -42.99
C TRP A 7 68.60 -10.95 -42.54
N ILE A 8 68.45 -12.21 -42.19
CA ILE A 8 67.19 -12.78 -41.64
C ILE A 8 66.86 -12.11 -40.27
N LEU A 9 67.85 -11.99 -39.42
CA LEU A 9 67.69 -11.32 -38.10
C LEU A 9 67.24 -9.84 -38.28
N LEU A 10 67.88 -9.12 -39.19
CA LEU A 10 67.57 -7.73 -39.52
C LEU A 10 66.14 -7.62 -40.08
N ALA A 11 65.75 -8.51 -40.97
CA ALA A 11 64.38 -8.54 -41.55
C ALA A 11 63.34 -8.85 -40.47
N CYS A 12 63.59 -9.79 -39.56
CA CYS A 12 62.68 -10.13 -38.45
C CYS A 12 62.54 -8.98 -37.43
N THR A 13 63.63 -8.23 -37.14
CA THR A 13 63.56 -7.08 -36.22
C THR A 13 62.78 -5.93 -36.87
N VAL A 14 62.99 -5.61 -38.13
CA VAL A 14 62.23 -4.59 -38.85
C VAL A 14 60.74 -4.98 -38.94
N LEU A 15 60.45 -6.22 -39.26
CA LEU A 15 59.07 -6.72 -39.33
C LEU A 15 58.41 -6.65 -37.98
N SER A 16 59.07 -7.03 -36.89
CA SER A 16 58.52 -6.89 -35.52
C SER A 16 58.24 -5.42 -35.13
N PHE A 17 59.14 -4.52 -35.53
CA PHE A 17 58.98 -3.09 -35.25
C PHE A 17 57.79 -2.46 -35.94
N VAL A 18 57.37 -3.00 -37.09
CA VAL A 18 56.16 -2.57 -37.81
C VAL A 18 54.92 -3.31 -37.31
N MET A 19 55.04 -4.64 -37.09
CA MET A 19 53.89 -5.48 -36.76
C MET A 19 53.35 -5.19 -35.33
N ILE A 20 54.24 -4.99 -34.34
CA ILE A 20 53.84 -4.74 -32.94
C ILE A 20 52.94 -3.49 -32.79
N PRO A 21 53.31 -2.31 -33.31
CA PRO A 21 52.43 -1.13 -33.23
C PRO A 21 51.13 -1.26 -34.04
N LEU A 22 51.18 -2.02 -35.14
CA LEU A 22 49.99 -2.28 -35.95
C LEU A 22 49.00 -3.18 -35.21
N LEU A 23 49.46 -4.28 -34.60
CA LEU A 23 48.73 -5.16 -33.74
C LEU A 23 48.17 -4.40 -32.51
N TYR A 24 48.99 -3.56 -31.86
CA TYR A 24 48.56 -2.74 -30.73
C TYR A 24 47.43 -1.75 -31.14
N ARG A 25 47.55 -1.11 -32.31
CA ARG A 25 46.48 -0.24 -32.86
C ARG A 25 45.21 -1.00 -33.14
N ALA A 26 45.31 -2.19 -33.72
CA ALA A 26 44.17 -3.05 -33.96
C ALA A 26 43.50 -3.46 -32.65
N LEU A 27 44.26 -4.00 -31.69
CA LEU A 27 43.75 -4.39 -30.37
C LEU A 27 43.11 -3.25 -29.63
N ARG A 28 43.74 -2.06 -29.65
CA ARG A 28 43.17 -0.86 -28.99
C ARG A 28 41.85 -0.45 -29.61
N ARG A 29 41.71 -0.52 -30.93
CA ARG A 29 40.51 -0.10 -31.66
C ARG A 29 39.36 -1.12 -31.53
N TRP A 30 39.69 -2.40 -31.59
CA TRP A 30 38.70 -3.47 -31.72
C TRP A 30 38.30 -4.11 -30.40
N VAL A 31 39.12 -3.98 -29.35
CA VAL A 31 38.88 -4.60 -28.05
C VAL A 31 38.90 -3.57 -26.92
N ILE A 32 40.01 -2.86 -26.74
CA ILE A 32 40.22 -2.03 -25.53
C ILE A 32 39.20 -0.88 -25.45
N LYS A 33 39.00 -0.15 -26.55
CA LYS A 33 38.05 0.98 -26.56
C LYS A 33 36.58 0.55 -26.36
N PRO A 34 36.05 -0.49 -27.02
CA PRO A 34 34.70 -0.97 -26.75
C PRO A 34 34.49 -1.44 -25.33
N VAL A 35 35.43 -2.18 -24.71
CA VAL A 35 35.36 -2.62 -23.34
C VAL A 35 35.36 -1.44 -22.38
N ALA A 36 36.25 -0.44 -22.62
CA ALA A 36 36.29 0.77 -21.79
C ALA A 36 34.97 1.55 -21.83
N LYS A 37 34.32 1.64 -22.99
CA LYS A 37 33.02 2.30 -23.10
C LYS A 37 31.91 1.57 -22.34
N LEU A 38 31.89 0.24 -22.40
CA LEU A 38 30.93 -0.56 -21.64
C LEU A 38 31.13 -0.39 -20.12
N ASN A 39 32.42 -0.40 -19.70
CA ASN A 39 32.73 -0.19 -18.29
C ASN A 39 32.33 1.21 -17.80
N ASP A 40 32.62 2.27 -18.58
CA ASP A 40 32.16 3.64 -18.28
C ASP A 40 30.64 3.70 -18.16
N ALA A 41 29.90 3.05 -19.06
CA ALA A 41 28.45 2.99 -18.99
C ALA A 41 27.96 2.28 -17.71
N MET A 42 28.59 1.18 -17.32
CA MET A 42 28.28 0.47 -16.08
C MET A 42 28.53 1.35 -14.85
N ASP A 43 29.65 2.08 -14.82
CA ASP A 43 30.00 2.98 -13.72
C ASP A 43 28.99 4.13 -13.59
N ARG A 44 28.57 4.72 -14.71
CA ARG A 44 27.54 5.77 -14.74
C ARG A 44 26.19 5.29 -14.24
N VAL A 45 25.74 4.12 -14.69
CA VAL A 45 24.50 3.49 -14.23
C VAL A 45 24.56 3.17 -12.73
N SER A 46 25.72 2.66 -12.26
CA SER A 46 25.95 2.41 -10.83
C SER A 46 25.96 3.66 -9.99
N ALA A 47 26.37 4.79 -10.56
CA ALA A 47 26.31 6.12 -9.94
C ALA A 47 24.89 6.73 -9.92
N GLY A 48 23.90 6.05 -10.52
CA GLY A 48 22.49 6.46 -10.53
C GLY A 48 21.99 7.06 -11.85
N GLU A 49 22.83 7.18 -12.89
CA GLU A 49 22.42 7.64 -14.22
C GLU A 49 21.70 6.52 -15.00
N VAL A 50 20.55 6.07 -14.52
CA VAL A 50 19.81 4.89 -15.04
C VAL A 50 19.30 5.13 -16.48
N ASP A 51 19.19 6.39 -16.89
CA ASP A 51 18.73 6.78 -18.24
C ASP A 51 19.85 6.77 -19.28
N TYR A 52 21.10 6.60 -18.86
CA TYR A 52 22.22 6.53 -19.80
C TYR A 52 22.10 5.30 -20.68
N ARG A 53 22.32 5.48 -21.98
CA ARG A 53 22.37 4.40 -22.97
C ARG A 53 23.65 4.49 -23.77
N ILE A 54 24.24 3.35 -24.07
CA ILE A 54 25.41 3.28 -24.95
C ILE A 54 24.95 3.58 -26.36
N PRO A 55 25.51 4.59 -27.06
CA PRO A 55 25.13 4.90 -28.44
C PRO A 55 25.37 3.71 -29.36
N GLU A 56 24.40 3.43 -30.24
CA GLU A 56 24.54 2.40 -31.28
C GLU A 56 25.69 2.74 -32.23
N GLN A 57 26.53 1.79 -32.51
CA GLN A 57 27.61 1.89 -33.46
C GLN A 57 27.41 0.80 -34.52
N THR A 58 27.24 1.19 -35.77
CA THR A 58 26.94 0.33 -36.94
C THR A 58 28.13 -0.53 -37.35
N THR A 59 28.84 -1.16 -36.42
CA THR A 59 30.06 -1.93 -36.73
C THR A 59 29.83 -3.44 -36.80
N GLY A 60 28.60 -3.95 -36.57
CA GLY A 60 28.24 -5.37 -36.70
C GLY A 60 29.09 -6.35 -35.87
N SER A 61 29.74 -5.85 -34.81
CA SER A 61 30.64 -6.64 -33.94
C SER A 61 29.88 -7.23 -32.74
N GLU A 62 30.47 -8.27 -32.15
CA GLU A 62 29.96 -8.87 -30.88
C GLU A 62 29.80 -7.83 -29.79
N PHE A 63 30.61 -6.78 -29.77
CA PHE A 63 30.49 -5.67 -28.80
C PHE A 63 29.22 -4.84 -29.01
N GLU A 64 28.77 -4.72 -30.27
CA GLU A 64 27.51 -4.03 -30.58
C GLU A 64 26.31 -4.80 -30.03
N LYS A 65 26.30 -6.12 -30.20
CA LYS A 65 25.28 -6.99 -29.60
C LYS A 65 25.30 -6.87 -28.05
N MET A 66 26.48 -6.80 -27.47
CA MET A 66 26.64 -6.64 -26.02
C MET A 66 26.11 -5.29 -25.54
N ASN A 67 26.34 -4.21 -26.27
CA ASN A 67 25.79 -2.89 -25.98
C ASN A 67 24.25 -2.88 -26.09
N GLN A 68 23.70 -3.52 -27.12
CA GLN A 68 22.25 -3.64 -27.29
C GLN A 68 21.62 -4.46 -26.17
N HIS A 69 22.23 -5.58 -25.77
CA HIS A 69 21.76 -6.36 -24.62
C HIS A 69 21.82 -5.56 -23.33
N PHE A 70 22.92 -4.80 -23.10
CA PHE A 70 23.03 -3.92 -21.94
C PHE A 70 21.93 -2.87 -21.91
N ASN A 71 21.72 -2.14 -23.01
CA ASN A 71 20.67 -1.14 -23.13
C ASN A 71 19.28 -1.76 -22.90
N ARG A 72 19.00 -2.92 -23.49
CA ARG A 72 17.74 -3.65 -23.31
C ARG A 72 17.51 -4.07 -21.85
N THR A 73 18.55 -4.56 -21.18
CA THR A 73 18.46 -4.91 -19.77
C THR A 73 18.11 -3.70 -18.91
N LEU A 74 18.70 -2.53 -19.22
CA LEU A 74 18.35 -1.29 -18.53
C LEU A 74 16.88 -0.88 -18.76
N ASP A 75 16.37 -1.04 -20.00
CA ASP A 75 14.97 -0.77 -20.31
C ASP A 75 14.03 -1.71 -19.55
N GLU A 76 14.38 -2.99 -19.45
CA GLU A 76 13.64 -3.98 -18.66
C GLU A 76 13.62 -3.64 -17.16
N VAL A 77 14.78 -3.26 -16.60
CA VAL A 77 14.90 -2.83 -15.19
C VAL A 77 14.04 -1.58 -14.94
N GLN A 78 14.06 -0.62 -15.85
CA GLN A 78 13.28 0.61 -15.72
C GLN A 78 11.78 0.35 -15.80
N ASN A 79 11.35 -0.52 -16.72
CA ASN A 79 9.96 -0.95 -16.85
C ASN A 79 9.47 -1.71 -15.58
N LEU A 80 10.30 -2.62 -15.05
CA LEU A 80 9.99 -3.31 -13.79
C LEU A 80 9.85 -2.35 -12.63
N LYS A 81 10.74 -1.36 -12.52
CA LYS A 81 10.69 -0.32 -11.49
C LYS A 81 9.42 0.51 -11.60
N ASN A 82 9.05 0.93 -12.80
CA ASN A 82 7.84 1.70 -13.06
C ASN A 82 6.58 0.88 -12.71
N SER A 83 6.50 -0.38 -13.16
CA SER A 83 5.39 -1.28 -12.84
C SER A 83 5.25 -1.50 -11.33
N TYR A 84 6.37 -1.64 -10.61
CA TYR A 84 6.36 -1.76 -9.15
C TYR A 84 5.79 -0.52 -8.47
N TYR A 85 6.18 0.69 -8.90
CA TYR A 85 5.63 1.93 -8.35
C TYR A 85 4.15 2.12 -8.69
N GLU A 86 3.74 1.77 -9.90
CA GLU A 86 2.32 1.82 -10.30
C GLU A 86 1.46 0.88 -9.44
N GLU A 87 1.95 -0.32 -9.16
CA GLU A 87 1.26 -1.27 -8.27
C GLU A 87 1.16 -0.74 -6.83
N GLN A 88 2.23 -0.16 -6.28
CA GLN A 88 2.24 0.49 -4.98
C GLN A 88 1.24 1.65 -4.89
N ILE A 89 1.20 2.50 -5.91
CA ILE A 89 0.24 3.62 -5.99
C ILE A 89 -1.20 3.09 -6.07
N LYS A 90 -1.44 2.04 -6.84
CA LYS A 90 -2.74 1.40 -6.97
C LYS A 90 -3.20 0.80 -5.63
N GLU A 91 -2.32 0.10 -4.93
CA GLU A 91 -2.60 -0.46 -3.60
C GLU A 91 -2.94 0.64 -2.59
N GLN A 92 -2.15 1.71 -2.54
CA GLN A 92 -2.42 2.87 -1.68
C GLN A 92 -3.76 3.53 -2.02
N LYS A 93 -4.09 3.67 -3.32
CA LYS A 93 -5.36 4.24 -3.77
C LYS A 93 -6.56 3.38 -3.35
N ILE A 94 -6.46 2.06 -3.50
CA ILE A 94 -7.49 1.11 -3.05
C ILE A 94 -7.66 1.23 -1.53
N ARG A 95 -6.56 1.28 -0.78
CA ARG A 95 -6.59 1.45 0.67
C ARG A 95 -7.24 2.77 1.08
N MET A 96 -6.92 3.88 0.41
CA MET A 96 -7.58 5.17 0.64
C MET A 96 -9.07 5.15 0.29
N GLN A 97 -9.47 4.51 -0.79
CA GLN A 97 -10.88 4.34 -1.16
C GLN A 97 -11.63 3.52 -0.12
N PHE A 98 -11.04 2.42 0.35
CA PHE A 98 -11.61 1.60 1.40
C PHE A 98 -11.81 2.38 2.70
N LEU A 99 -10.80 3.15 3.14
CA LEU A 99 -10.88 4.02 4.31
C LEU A 99 -11.94 5.12 4.14
N SER A 100 -12.04 5.70 2.95
CA SER A 100 -13.05 6.75 2.68
C SER A 100 -14.49 6.20 2.64
N GLN A 101 -14.67 4.93 2.24
CA GLN A 101 -15.99 4.26 2.29
C GLN A 101 -16.40 3.88 3.72
N GLN A 102 -15.44 3.65 4.62
CA GLN A 102 -15.72 3.40 6.04
C GLN A 102 -16.27 4.63 6.77
N ILE A 103 -15.96 5.85 6.28
CA ILE A 103 -16.61 7.08 6.72
C ILE A 103 -17.90 7.21 5.89
N GLN A 104 -19.02 6.77 6.42
CA GLN A 104 -20.31 6.94 5.75
C GLN A 104 -20.65 8.44 5.63
N PRO A 105 -20.52 9.07 4.42
CA PRO A 105 -20.78 10.52 4.30
C PRO A 105 -22.20 10.89 4.72
N HIS A 106 -23.13 9.99 4.43
CA HIS A 106 -24.54 10.17 4.80
C HIS A 106 -24.78 10.12 6.32
N PHE A 107 -24.03 9.30 7.07
CA PHE A 107 -24.09 9.29 8.53
C PHE A 107 -23.63 10.63 9.12
N ILE A 108 -22.51 11.17 8.60
CA ILE A 108 -21.99 12.47 9.03
C ILE A 108 -22.99 13.58 8.75
N LEU A 109 -23.45 13.71 7.51
CA LEU A 109 -24.37 14.74 7.09
C LEU A 109 -25.67 14.71 7.92
N ASN A 110 -26.23 13.52 8.11
CA ASN A 110 -27.45 13.36 8.91
C ASN A 110 -27.24 13.73 10.38
N THR A 111 -26.08 13.37 10.96
CA THR A 111 -25.78 13.71 12.35
C THR A 111 -25.53 15.22 12.54
N LEU A 112 -24.88 15.87 11.55
CA LEU A 112 -24.72 17.33 11.55
C LEU A 112 -26.07 18.06 11.38
N ASN A 113 -26.97 17.55 10.54
CA ASN A 113 -28.30 18.11 10.37
C ASN A 113 -29.11 18.07 11.69
N ILE A 114 -29.00 16.99 12.44
CA ILE A 114 -29.63 16.89 13.78
C ILE A 114 -29.02 17.90 14.74
N LEU A 115 -27.69 18.03 14.77
CA LEU A 115 -27.05 19.06 15.60
C LEU A 115 -27.50 20.46 15.25
N TYR A 116 -27.75 20.73 13.96
CA TYR A 116 -28.27 22.02 13.49
C TYR A 116 -29.74 22.25 13.88
N SER A 117 -30.55 21.19 13.99
CA SER A 117 -31.98 21.29 14.32
C SER A 117 -32.26 21.49 15.83
N TYR A 118 -31.27 21.31 16.68
CA TYR A 118 -31.44 21.51 18.12
C TYR A 118 -31.59 23.00 18.50
N GLU A 119 -32.52 23.28 19.42
CA GLU A 119 -32.70 24.61 19.96
C GLU A 119 -31.73 24.94 21.10
N LYS A 120 -31.69 26.21 21.52
CA LYS A 120 -30.73 26.67 22.54
C LYS A 120 -30.88 25.97 23.87
N ASP A 121 -32.07 25.50 24.21
CA ASP A 121 -32.33 24.83 25.50
C ASP A 121 -31.81 23.38 25.54
N GLU A 122 -31.42 22.83 24.38
CA GLU A 122 -30.92 21.47 24.23
C GLU A 122 -29.38 21.39 24.25
N TYR A 123 -28.71 22.45 24.67
CA TYR A 123 -27.24 22.54 24.72
C TYR A 123 -26.53 21.32 25.36
N PRO A 124 -27.03 20.68 26.44
CA PRO A 124 -26.42 19.46 26.99
C PRO A 124 -26.44 18.29 25.99
N LEU A 125 -27.49 18.14 25.19
CA LEU A 125 -27.63 17.10 24.18
C LEU A 125 -26.66 17.34 23.02
N ILE A 126 -26.57 18.59 22.55
CA ILE A 126 -25.60 19.01 21.54
C ILE A 126 -24.18 18.67 21.96
N LYS A 127 -23.78 19.04 23.21
CA LYS A 127 -22.46 18.73 23.75
C LYS A 127 -22.18 17.23 23.80
N LYS A 128 -23.14 16.43 24.25
CA LYS A 128 -23.03 14.96 24.32
C LYS A 128 -22.87 14.36 22.93
N MET A 129 -23.61 14.86 21.93
CA MET A 129 -23.54 14.41 20.56
C MET A 129 -22.17 14.73 19.92
N ILE A 130 -21.65 15.96 20.10
CA ILE A 130 -20.33 16.35 19.63
C ILE A 130 -19.24 15.48 20.25
N LEU A 131 -19.31 15.17 21.55
CA LEU A 131 -18.37 14.29 22.19
C LEU A 131 -18.41 12.85 21.64
N ASN A 132 -19.60 12.32 21.39
CA ASN A 132 -19.75 10.99 20.80
C ASN A 132 -19.22 10.96 19.36
N LEU A 133 -19.53 11.98 18.53
CA LEU A 133 -18.97 12.12 17.20
C LEU A 133 -17.44 12.20 17.21
N SER A 134 -16.86 12.98 18.12
CA SER A 134 -15.41 13.07 18.25
C SER A 134 -14.78 11.73 18.61
N LYS A 135 -15.41 10.92 19.48
CA LYS A 135 -14.94 9.56 19.81
C LYS A 135 -15.07 8.62 18.62
N TYR A 136 -16.20 8.68 17.91
CA TYR A 136 -16.47 7.87 16.72
C TYR A 136 -15.43 8.11 15.64
N PHE A 137 -15.18 9.36 15.27
CA PHE A 137 -14.18 9.70 14.24
C PHE A 137 -12.75 9.37 14.68
N ARG A 138 -12.42 9.61 15.95
CA ARG A 138 -11.09 9.26 16.45
C ARG A 138 -10.80 7.76 16.31
N TYR A 139 -11.80 6.92 16.56
CA TYR A 139 -11.64 5.50 16.35
C TYR A 139 -11.40 5.16 14.88
N ILE A 140 -12.21 5.66 13.96
CA ILE A 140 -12.07 5.40 12.51
C ILE A 140 -10.70 5.86 11.98
N VAL A 141 -10.28 7.07 12.37
CA VAL A 141 -8.97 7.60 11.93
C VAL A 141 -7.80 6.77 12.47
N ASN A 142 -7.93 6.24 13.69
CA ASN A 142 -6.90 5.42 14.33
C ASN A 142 -6.99 3.92 13.95
N ALA A 143 -8.09 3.48 13.36
CA ALA A 143 -8.31 2.09 12.91
C ALA A 143 -7.50 1.70 11.64
N ASN A 144 -6.42 2.45 11.33
CA ASN A 144 -5.48 2.14 10.24
C ASN A 144 -4.59 0.90 10.52
N ALA A 145 -4.62 0.36 11.73
CA ALA A 145 -3.98 -0.89 12.08
C ALA A 145 -4.76 -2.08 11.49
N ASN A 146 -4.06 -3.16 11.13
CA ASN A 146 -4.72 -4.37 10.64
C ASN A 146 -5.63 -5.00 11.71
N GLU A 147 -5.35 -4.74 12.98
CA GLU A 147 -6.08 -5.28 14.13
C GLU A 147 -6.15 -4.25 15.25
N VAL A 148 -7.22 -4.31 16.04
CA VAL A 148 -7.47 -3.46 17.22
C VAL A 148 -7.88 -4.32 18.40
N PRO A 149 -7.69 -3.88 19.66
CA PRO A 149 -8.21 -4.58 20.83
C PRO A 149 -9.74 -4.67 20.79
N LEU A 150 -10.31 -5.82 21.11
CA LEU A 150 -11.77 -6.04 21.15
C LEU A 150 -12.49 -4.99 22.00
N LYS A 151 -11.92 -4.58 23.15
CA LYS A 151 -12.49 -3.51 23.97
C LYS A 151 -12.66 -2.19 23.22
N ALA A 152 -11.75 -1.87 22.29
CA ALA A 152 -11.84 -0.65 21.50
C ALA A 152 -12.97 -0.74 20.47
N GLU A 153 -13.14 -1.90 19.83
CA GLU A 153 -14.24 -2.18 18.91
C GLU A 153 -15.60 -2.13 19.65
N MET A 154 -15.71 -2.75 20.81
CA MET A 154 -16.95 -2.76 21.60
C MET A 154 -17.32 -1.35 22.09
N GLU A 155 -16.34 -0.52 22.49
CA GLU A 155 -16.60 0.88 22.89
C GLU A 155 -16.98 1.74 21.67
N HIS A 156 -16.41 1.47 20.51
CA HIS A 156 -16.79 2.12 19.26
C HIS A 156 -18.26 1.83 18.93
N ILE A 157 -18.70 0.58 19.01
CA ILE A 157 -20.10 0.19 18.80
C ILE A 157 -21.04 0.85 19.82
N ARG A 158 -20.67 0.90 21.10
CA ARG A 158 -21.44 1.65 22.10
C ARG A 158 -21.60 3.12 21.71
N THR A 159 -20.52 3.73 21.22
CA THR A 159 -20.54 5.13 20.78
C THR A 159 -21.43 5.31 19.55
N TYR A 160 -21.36 4.41 18.58
CA TYR A 160 -22.21 4.40 17.41
C TYR A 160 -23.70 4.29 17.78
N PHE A 161 -24.07 3.34 18.64
CA PHE A 161 -25.46 3.21 19.10
C PHE A 161 -25.96 4.45 19.84
N LYS A 162 -25.15 5.10 20.70
CA LYS A 162 -25.52 6.36 21.36
C LYS A 162 -25.82 7.47 20.36
N ILE A 163 -25.07 7.58 19.28
CA ILE A 163 -25.34 8.55 18.21
C ILE A 163 -26.65 8.21 17.51
N GLN A 164 -26.86 6.96 17.17
CA GLN A 164 -28.08 6.51 16.48
C GLN A 164 -29.34 6.63 17.35
N GLN A 165 -29.25 6.35 18.66
CA GLN A 165 -30.36 6.55 19.60
C GLN A 165 -30.76 8.04 19.75
N THR A 166 -29.78 8.94 19.67
CA THR A 166 -30.07 10.37 19.64
C THR A 166 -30.77 10.79 18.32
N ARG A 167 -30.44 10.11 17.23
CA ARG A 167 -31.03 10.34 15.90
C ARG A 167 -32.44 9.74 15.77
N PHE A 168 -32.64 8.59 16.36
CA PHE A 168 -33.87 7.82 16.28
C PHE A 168 -34.34 7.48 17.72
N PRO A 169 -34.87 8.47 18.44
CA PRO A 169 -35.33 8.24 19.81
C PRO A 169 -36.44 7.18 19.80
N ASP A 170 -36.41 6.32 20.81
CA ASP A 170 -37.42 5.28 21.08
C ASP A 170 -37.59 4.24 19.93
N THR A 171 -36.69 4.21 18.93
CA THR A 171 -36.78 3.27 17.82
C THR A 171 -36.13 1.94 18.14
N PHE A 172 -35.07 1.95 18.93
CA PHE A 172 -34.38 0.72 19.35
C PHE A 172 -33.66 0.87 20.68
N PHE A 173 -33.52 -0.26 21.38
CA PHE A 173 -32.63 -0.42 22.51
C PHE A 173 -31.36 -1.16 22.08
N ALA A 174 -30.19 -0.79 22.59
CA ALA A 174 -28.95 -1.46 22.29
C ALA A 174 -28.19 -1.82 23.57
N PHE A 175 -27.80 -3.08 23.69
CA PHE A 175 -26.99 -3.63 24.78
C PHE A 175 -25.69 -4.17 24.23
N VAL A 176 -24.55 -3.75 24.82
CA VAL A 176 -23.21 -4.14 24.37
C VAL A 176 -22.40 -4.59 25.56
N GLU A 177 -21.99 -5.85 25.57
CA GLU A 177 -21.24 -6.46 26.66
C GLU A 177 -20.13 -7.38 26.14
N TYR A 178 -19.06 -7.52 26.91
CA TYR A 178 -17.99 -8.48 26.63
C TYR A 178 -17.30 -8.93 27.91
N ASP A 179 -16.77 -10.15 27.89
CA ASP A 179 -15.95 -10.67 28.98
C ASP A 179 -14.66 -9.86 29.10
N LYS A 180 -14.37 -9.32 30.29
CA LYS A 180 -13.21 -8.45 30.50
C LYS A 180 -11.88 -9.13 30.14
N GLU A 181 -11.78 -10.44 30.30
CA GLU A 181 -10.58 -11.24 30.02
C GLU A 181 -10.19 -11.18 28.53
N ILE A 182 -11.15 -11.09 27.62
CA ILE A 182 -10.92 -11.05 26.17
C ILE A 182 -10.78 -9.62 25.62
N GLY A 183 -10.91 -8.60 26.45
CA GLY A 183 -10.88 -7.21 26.01
C GLY A 183 -9.61 -6.79 25.28
N ASN A 184 -8.48 -7.47 25.50
CA ASN A 184 -7.21 -7.21 24.84
C ASN A 184 -6.95 -8.13 23.63
N CYS A 185 -7.85 -9.08 23.31
CA CYS A 185 -7.74 -9.88 22.11
C CYS A 185 -7.82 -8.98 20.88
N MET A 186 -6.97 -9.24 19.90
CA MET A 186 -6.90 -8.45 18.67
C MET A 186 -7.95 -8.94 17.69
N VAL A 187 -8.70 -8.01 17.09
CA VAL A 187 -9.75 -8.26 16.10
C VAL A 187 -9.64 -7.27 14.94
N PRO A 188 -10.13 -7.62 13.74
CA PRO A 188 -10.22 -6.67 12.66
C PRO A 188 -11.07 -5.46 13.05
N PRO A 189 -10.64 -4.22 12.74
CA PRO A 189 -11.43 -3.01 13.02
C PRO A 189 -12.72 -2.98 12.22
N LEU A 190 -13.76 -2.37 12.79
CA LEU A 190 -15.09 -2.17 12.17
C LEU A 190 -15.81 -3.48 11.80
N LEU A 191 -15.35 -4.62 12.32
CA LEU A 191 -15.97 -5.92 12.07
C LEU A 191 -17.44 -5.95 12.52
N ILE A 192 -17.72 -5.44 13.71
CA ILE A 192 -19.04 -5.47 14.33
C ILE A 192 -19.94 -4.37 13.79
N GLN A 193 -19.36 -3.24 13.37
CA GLN A 193 -20.11 -2.07 12.89
C GLN A 193 -21.02 -2.38 11.71
N ASN A 194 -20.53 -3.15 10.73
CA ASN A 194 -21.32 -3.49 9.54
C ASN A 194 -22.62 -4.23 9.90
N PHE A 195 -22.58 -5.10 10.90
CA PHE A 195 -23.77 -5.80 11.38
C PHE A 195 -24.70 -4.86 12.15
N ALA A 196 -24.14 -3.98 13.00
CA ALA A 196 -24.89 -2.98 13.74
C ALA A 196 -25.65 -2.02 12.82
N GLU A 197 -25.01 -1.59 11.75
CA GLU A 197 -25.63 -0.74 10.72
C GLU A 197 -26.79 -1.42 10.03
N ASN A 198 -26.62 -2.68 9.66
CA ASN A 198 -27.69 -3.46 9.02
C ASN A 198 -28.90 -3.63 9.93
N SER A 199 -28.68 -3.99 11.22
CA SER A 199 -29.79 -4.14 12.18
C SER A 199 -30.55 -2.81 12.39
N ILE A 200 -29.87 -1.68 12.50
CA ILE A 200 -30.53 -0.36 12.65
C ILE A 200 -31.28 0.01 11.37
N LYS A 201 -30.68 -0.17 10.19
CA LYS A 201 -31.31 0.15 8.91
C LYS A 201 -32.62 -0.62 8.71
N HIS A 202 -32.62 -1.89 9.05
CA HIS A 202 -33.81 -2.74 8.97
C HIS A 202 -34.86 -2.33 10.01
N SER A 203 -34.46 -1.95 11.23
CA SER A 203 -35.38 -1.47 12.28
C SER A 203 -36.17 -0.24 11.86
N ILE A 204 -35.45 0.75 11.33
CA ILE A 204 -36.08 2.03 10.92
C ILE A 204 -37.08 1.81 9.78
N SER A 205 -36.82 0.86 8.87
CA SER A 205 -37.70 0.56 7.75
C SER A 205 -39.03 -0.09 8.14
N ILE A 206 -39.10 -0.74 9.33
CA ILE A 206 -40.26 -1.52 9.77
C ILE A 206 -41.16 -0.69 10.70
N GLY A 207 -40.67 0.38 11.31
CA GLY A 207 -41.42 1.25 12.23
C GLY A 207 -41.76 0.61 13.59
N ASN A 208 -41.18 -0.55 13.92
CA ASN A 208 -41.32 -1.22 15.20
C ASN A 208 -40.08 -1.02 16.06
N HIS A 209 -40.27 -0.93 17.37
CA HIS A 209 -39.15 -0.94 18.31
C HIS A 209 -38.44 -2.31 18.29
N ILE A 210 -37.11 -2.30 18.24
CA ILE A 210 -36.29 -3.51 18.31
C ILE A 210 -35.23 -3.42 19.40
N ASP A 211 -34.86 -4.59 19.90
CA ASP A 211 -33.72 -4.73 20.83
C ASP A 211 -32.53 -5.32 20.06
N ILE A 212 -31.35 -4.71 20.25
CA ILE A 212 -30.10 -5.14 19.63
C ILE A 212 -29.13 -5.52 20.74
N PHE A 213 -28.62 -6.75 20.68
CA PHE A 213 -27.64 -7.26 21.64
C PHE A 213 -26.33 -7.58 20.94
N VAL A 214 -25.23 -7.02 21.44
CA VAL A 214 -23.87 -7.34 21.01
C VAL A 214 -23.13 -7.92 22.19
N ILE A 215 -22.81 -9.19 22.14
CA ILE A 215 -22.20 -9.93 23.23
C ILE A 215 -20.94 -10.63 22.72
N ALA A 216 -19.80 -10.39 23.39
CA ALA A 216 -18.56 -11.08 23.10
C ALA A 216 -18.13 -11.91 24.31
N GLN A 217 -17.90 -13.20 24.10
CA GLN A 217 -17.58 -14.17 25.14
C GLN A 217 -16.39 -15.03 24.74
N LYS A 218 -15.66 -15.52 25.73
CA LYS A 218 -14.61 -16.51 25.51
C LYS A 218 -15.25 -17.86 25.15
N LEU A 219 -14.74 -18.49 24.09
CA LEU A 219 -15.19 -19.80 23.64
C LEU A 219 -13.99 -20.77 23.64
N GLY A 220 -13.84 -21.57 24.71
CA GLY A 220 -12.66 -22.43 24.86
C GLY A 220 -11.40 -21.65 25.19
N GLU A 221 -10.22 -22.19 24.86
CA GLU A 221 -8.91 -21.56 25.19
C GLU A 221 -8.49 -20.52 24.15
N ASP A 222 -8.71 -20.77 22.85
CA ASP A 222 -8.14 -19.99 21.74
C ASP A 222 -9.17 -19.26 20.88
N LYS A 223 -10.46 -19.23 21.27
CA LYS A 223 -11.52 -18.64 20.47
C LYS A 223 -12.33 -17.63 21.26
N ILE A 224 -12.77 -16.60 20.56
CA ILE A 224 -13.79 -15.68 21.03
C ILE A 224 -15.03 -15.81 20.15
N LEU A 225 -16.20 -15.74 20.77
CA LEU A 225 -17.48 -15.73 20.09
C LEU A 225 -18.10 -14.34 20.24
N VAL A 226 -18.29 -13.65 19.11
CA VAL A 226 -19.05 -12.40 19.07
C VAL A 226 -20.40 -12.70 18.46
N ARG A 227 -21.46 -12.47 19.24
CA ARG A 227 -22.86 -12.63 18.81
C ARG A 227 -23.51 -11.27 18.70
N MET A 228 -24.22 -11.08 17.62
CA MET A 228 -25.12 -9.97 17.44
C MET A 228 -26.52 -10.53 17.17
N LEU A 229 -27.48 -10.08 17.95
CA LEU A 229 -28.88 -10.52 17.91
C LEU A 229 -29.74 -9.28 17.84
N ASP A 230 -30.74 -9.28 16.99
CA ASP A 230 -31.81 -8.28 16.99
C ASP A 230 -33.19 -8.97 17.00
N THR A 231 -34.18 -8.26 17.51
CA THR A 231 -35.58 -8.73 17.56
C THR A 231 -36.37 -8.33 16.32
N GLY A 232 -35.68 -7.94 15.24
CA GLY A 232 -36.30 -7.64 13.94
C GLY A 232 -36.90 -8.88 13.26
N LYS A 233 -37.48 -8.69 12.09
CA LYS A 233 -38.15 -9.79 11.34
C LYS A 233 -37.20 -10.81 10.72
N GLY A 234 -35.88 -10.63 10.88
CA GLY A 234 -34.87 -11.40 10.17
C GLY A 234 -34.77 -11.02 8.69
N ILE A 235 -33.79 -11.62 7.99
CA ILE A 235 -33.54 -11.43 6.55
C ILE A 235 -34.32 -12.49 5.80
#